data_6218ee9c3046a101d201e093f25f994a
#
_entry.id   6218ee9c3046a101d201e093f25f994a
#
_cell.length_a   1.000
_cell.length_b   1.000
_cell.length_c   1.000
_cell.angle_alpha   90.00
_cell.angle_beta   90.00
_cell.angle_gamma   90.00
#
_symmetry.space_group_name_H-M   'P 1'
#
loop_
_entity.id
_entity.type
_entity.pdbx_description
1 polymer ?
#
loop_
_entity_poly.entity_id
_entity_poly.type
_entity_poly.pdbx_seq_one_letter_code
_entity_poly.pdbx_strand_id
1 'polypeptide(L)'
;MVVVGLGLNLHAVDPHYAGATTVLEATGASLEPAGVLDAYLDALGERRASLDTAAGRASLRERYLEELATLGRDVRVELVGGVVRGRAVGIDEDGALIVDTGDERRTFAAGDVVHLRGEES
;
A
#
# COMPACT_ATOMS: atom_id res chain seq x y z
N MET A 1 19.60 -8.38 0.65
CA MET A 1 19.29 -7.45 -0.45
C MET A 1 17.78 -7.31 -0.56
N VAL A 2 17.28 -6.09 -0.67
CA VAL A 2 15.86 -5.79 -0.90
C VAL A 2 15.71 -5.24 -2.31
N VAL A 3 14.73 -5.75 -3.05
CA VAL A 3 14.40 -5.28 -4.39
C VAL A 3 13.02 -4.64 -4.35
N VAL A 4 12.92 -3.41 -4.85
CA VAL A 4 11.65 -2.67 -4.94
C VAL A 4 11.32 -2.46 -6.41
N GLY A 5 10.11 -2.82 -6.81
CA GLY A 5 9.59 -2.60 -8.16
C GLY A 5 8.47 -1.57 -8.17
N LEU A 6 8.42 -0.77 -9.21
CA LEU A 6 7.34 0.20 -9.45
C LEU A 6 6.77 0.00 -10.84
N GLY A 7 5.44 -0.11 -10.91
CA GLY A 7 4.70 -0.06 -12.17
C GLY A 7 3.73 1.12 -12.14
N LEU A 8 3.76 1.94 -13.18
CA LEU A 8 2.90 3.10 -13.29
C LEU A 8 2.48 3.32 -14.74
N ASN A 9 1.18 3.37 -15.00
CA ASN A 9 0.63 3.69 -16.30
C ASN A 9 0.65 5.20 -16.52
N LEU A 10 1.46 5.70 -17.44
CA LEU A 10 1.60 7.14 -17.67
C LEU A 10 0.59 7.67 -18.70
N HIS A 11 0.51 7.08 -19.89
CA HIS A 11 -0.29 7.60 -21.00
C HIS A 11 -1.34 6.63 -21.52
N ALA A 12 -1.09 5.33 -21.44
CA ALA A 12 -1.97 4.30 -21.96
C ALA A 12 -2.03 3.07 -21.06
N VAL A 13 -3.15 2.40 -21.08
CA VAL A 13 -3.39 1.14 -20.37
C VAL A 13 -4.20 0.22 -21.27
N ASP A 14 -3.98 -1.10 -21.15
CA ASP A 14 -4.73 -2.09 -21.91
C ASP A 14 -6.23 -2.01 -21.53
N PRO A 15 -7.14 -1.85 -22.52
CA PRO A 15 -8.58 -1.77 -22.27
C PRO A 15 -9.19 -3.00 -21.58
N HIS A 16 -8.49 -4.15 -21.58
CA HIS A 16 -8.93 -5.36 -20.90
C HIS A 16 -8.83 -5.27 -19.36
N TYR A 17 -8.06 -4.32 -18.84
CA TYR A 17 -7.96 -4.08 -17.39
C TYR A 17 -9.03 -3.08 -16.94
N ALA A 18 -10.20 -3.61 -16.59
CA ALA A 18 -11.29 -2.78 -16.06
C ALA A 18 -10.88 -2.05 -14.77
N GLY A 19 -11.17 -0.76 -14.70
CA GLY A 19 -10.82 0.07 -13.56
C GLY A 19 -9.39 0.58 -13.53
N ALA A 20 -8.56 0.20 -14.48
CA ALA A 20 -7.22 0.77 -14.63
C ALA A 20 -7.29 2.20 -15.19
N THR A 21 -6.36 3.05 -14.77
CA THR A 21 -6.23 4.43 -15.26
C THR A 21 -4.77 4.75 -15.56
N THR A 22 -4.54 5.96 -16.06
CA THR A 22 -3.21 6.50 -16.31
C THR A 22 -3.02 7.80 -15.55
N VAL A 23 -1.76 8.22 -15.37
CA VAL A 23 -1.47 9.55 -14.79
C VAL A 23 -2.09 10.65 -15.65
N LEU A 24 -2.00 10.55 -16.97
CA LEU A 24 -2.59 11.52 -17.88
C LEU A 24 -4.12 11.64 -17.69
N GLU A 25 -4.82 10.51 -17.61
CA GLU A 25 -6.26 10.49 -17.40
C GLU A 25 -6.67 11.04 -16.03
N ALA A 26 -5.95 10.65 -14.98
CA ALA A 26 -6.26 11.04 -13.61
C ALA A 26 -5.91 12.51 -13.28
N THR A 27 -4.87 13.06 -13.89
CA THR A 27 -4.32 14.38 -13.52
C THR A 27 -4.28 15.40 -14.67
N GLY A 28 -4.45 14.97 -15.92
CA GLY A 28 -4.24 15.81 -17.10
C GLY A 28 -2.77 16.08 -17.43
N ALA A 29 -1.83 15.56 -16.65
CA ALA A 29 -0.40 15.78 -16.84
C ALA A 29 0.22 14.67 -17.70
N SER A 30 0.97 15.06 -18.73
CA SER A 30 1.79 14.15 -19.52
C SER A 30 3.21 14.12 -18.94
N LEU A 31 3.59 12.98 -18.35
CA LEU A 31 4.88 12.81 -17.69
C LEU A 31 5.81 11.93 -18.52
N GLU A 32 7.08 12.31 -18.58
CA GLU A 32 8.12 11.49 -19.20
C GLU A 32 8.62 10.42 -18.22
N PRO A 33 8.82 9.17 -18.67
CA PRO A 33 9.27 8.08 -17.81
C PRO A 33 10.57 8.37 -17.06
N ALA A 34 11.53 9.02 -17.70
CA ALA A 34 12.81 9.37 -17.06
C ALA A 34 12.62 10.34 -15.88
N GLY A 35 11.76 11.34 -16.03
CA GLY A 35 11.45 12.30 -14.96
C GLY A 35 10.74 11.63 -13.78
N VAL A 36 9.84 10.71 -14.06
CA VAL A 36 9.14 9.91 -13.03
C VAL A 36 10.14 9.04 -12.26
N LEU A 37 11.05 8.37 -12.97
CA LEU A 37 12.09 7.55 -12.36
C LEU A 37 13.00 8.37 -11.44
N ASP A 38 13.45 9.53 -11.89
CA ASP A 38 14.30 10.42 -11.09
C ASP A 38 13.58 10.87 -9.82
N ALA A 39 12.34 11.32 -9.92
CA ALA A 39 11.54 11.71 -8.77
C ALA A 39 11.30 10.56 -7.78
N TYR A 40 11.06 9.37 -8.30
CA TYR A 40 10.89 8.16 -7.49
C TYR A 40 12.17 7.80 -6.73
N LEU A 41 13.32 7.80 -7.41
CA LEU A 41 14.61 7.49 -6.79
C LEU A 41 14.99 8.52 -5.71
N ASP A 42 14.74 9.79 -5.93
CA ASP A 42 14.97 10.85 -4.94
C ASP A 42 14.09 10.63 -3.70
N ALA A 43 12.80 10.40 -3.90
CA ALA A 43 11.85 10.16 -2.82
C ALA A 43 12.19 8.87 -2.03
N LEU A 44 12.57 7.81 -2.72
CA LEU A 44 12.98 6.55 -2.09
C LEU A 44 14.26 6.74 -1.26
N GLY A 45 15.24 7.47 -1.79
CA GLY A 45 16.49 7.79 -1.08
C GLY A 45 16.25 8.55 0.21
N GLU A 46 15.38 9.55 0.21
CA GLU A 46 15.00 10.30 1.40
C GLU A 46 14.35 9.40 2.47
N ARG A 47 13.43 8.54 2.05
CA ARG A 47 12.74 7.63 2.97
C ARG A 47 13.67 6.55 3.51
N ARG A 48 14.59 6.07 2.71
CA ARG A 48 15.61 5.10 3.15
C ARG A 48 16.50 5.72 4.25
N ALA A 49 16.92 6.97 4.09
CA ALA A 49 17.70 7.68 5.10
C ALA A 49 16.94 7.80 6.43
N SER A 50 15.61 7.95 6.39
CA SER A 50 14.77 8.00 7.58
C SER A 50 14.80 6.70 8.39
N LEU A 51 15.14 5.56 7.79
CA LEU A 51 15.22 4.27 8.49
C LEU A 51 16.43 4.17 9.43
N ASP A 52 17.41 5.06 9.31
CA ASP A 52 18.66 4.99 10.07
C ASP A 52 18.50 5.43 11.54
N THR A 53 17.41 6.13 11.87
CA THR A 53 17.13 6.61 13.22
C THR A 53 15.76 6.14 13.72
N ALA A 54 15.61 6.01 15.04
CA ALA A 54 14.34 5.66 15.66
C ALA A 54 13.26 6.73 15.38
N ALA A 55 13.62 8.00 15.47
CA ALA A 55 12.72 9.11 15.17
C ALA A 55 12.28 9.11 13.70
N GLY A 56 13.20 8.85 12.79
CA GLY A 56 12.91 8.74 11.35
C GLY A 56 11.97 7.56 11.03
N ARG A 57 12.18 6.42 11.66
CA ARG A 57 11.28 5.25 11.51
C ARG A 57 9.88 5.55 12.03
N ALA A 58 9.76 6.20 13.18
CA ALA A 58 8.46 6.61 13.75
C ALA A 58 7.71 7.59 12.83
N SER A 59 8.41 8.58 12.33
CA SER A 59 7.85 9.58 11.38
C SER A 59 7.39 8.91 10.07
N LEU A 60 8.19 7.99 9.54
CA LEU A 60 7.85 7.26 8.33
C LEU A 60 6.60 6.37 8.53
N ARG A 61 6.51 5.73 9.70
CA ARG A 61 5.34 4.93 10.07
C ARG A 61 4.06 5.76 10.17
N GLU A 62 4.12 6.93 10.80
CA GLU A 62 2.99 7.86 10.90
C GLU A 62 2.51 8.28 9.51
N ARG A 63 3.43 8.66 8.65
CA ARG A 63 3.12 9.04 7.27
C ARG A 63 2.52 7.88 6.46
N TYR A 64 3.03 6.69 6.65
CA TYR A 64 2.47 5.49 6.03
C TYR A 64 1.02 5.24 6.48
N LEU A 65 0.75 5.40 7.77
CA LEU A 65 -0.61 5.26 8.32
C LEU A 65 -1.59 6.29 7.74
N GLU A 66 -1.15 7.53 7.57
CA GLU A 66 -1.98 8.60 6.99
C GLU A 66 -2.38 8.31 5.55
N GLU A 67 -1.47 7.70 4.78
CA GLU A 67 -1.68 7.42 3.36
C GLU A 67 -2.24 6.03 3.08
N LEU A 68 -2.33 5.17 4.09
CA LEU A 68 -2.76 3.78 3.93
C LEU A 68 -4.27 3.67 3.71
N ALA A 69 -4.66 3.38 2.46
CA ALA A 69 -6.05 3.27 2.07
C ALA A 69 -6.79 2.07 2.70
N THR A 70 -6.06 1.10 3.23
CA THR A 70 -6.62 -0.12 3.83
C THR A 70 -7.25 0.12 5.21
N LEU A 71 -6.74 1.10 5.97
CA LEU A 71 -7.23 1.37 7.33
C LEU A 71 -8.70 1.77 7.34
N GLY A 72 -9.44 1.22 8.29
CA GLY A 72 -10.86 1.47 8.47
C GLY A 72 -11.75 0.69 7.50
N ARG A 73 -11.17 -0.11 6.63
CA ARG A 73 -11.92 -0.93 5.66
C ARG A 73 -12.10 -2.36 6.15
N ASP A 74 -13.19 -2.96 5.73
CA ASP A 74 -13.37 -4.40 5.84
C ASP A 74 -12.47 -5.10 4.82
N VAL A 75 -11.73 -6.07 5.29
CA VAL A 75 -10.73 -6.77 4.49
C VAL A 75 -10.85 -8.27 4.62
N ARG A 76 -10.34 -8.95 3.62
CA ARG A 76 -10.10 -10.38 3.62
C ARG A 76 -8.59 -10.59 3.46
N VAL A 77 -7.97 -11.27 4.41
CA VAL A 77 -6.57 -11.64 4.33
C VAL A 77 -6.48 -13.10 3.87
N GLU A 78 -5.92 -13.29 2.70
CA GLU A 78 -5.74 -14.61 2.11
C GLU A 78 -4.36 -15.16 2.49
N LEU A 79 -4.37 -16.29 3.16
CA LEU A 79 -3.17 -16.98 3.64
C LEU A 79 -3.10 -18.37 2.99
N VAL A 80 -1.93 -18.98 3.07
CA VAL A 80 -1.72 -20.33 2.54
C VAL A 80 -2.69 -21.37 3.17
N GLY A 81 -3.02 -21.21 4.44
CA GLY A 81 -3.89 -22.12 5.19
C GLY A 81 -5.36 -21.72 5.28
N GLY A 82 -5.76 -20.59 4.68
CA GLY A 82 -7.13 -20.12 4.79
C GLY A 82 -7.30 -18.62 4.62
N VAL A 83 -8.46 -18.13 5.02
CA VAL A 83 -8.87 -16.75 4.88
C VAL A 83 -9.29 -16.18 6.24
N VAL A 84 -8.86 -14.98 6.55
CA VAL A 84 -9.31 -14.22 7.73
C VAL A 84 -10.02 -12.96 7.27
N ARG A 85 -11.20 -12.72 7.83
CA ARG A 85 -12.00 -11.51 7.56
C ARG A 85 -12.06 -10.62 8.78
N GLY A 86 -12.04 -9.33 8.57
CA GLY A 86 -12.16 -8.35 9.63
C GLY A 86 -11.96 -6.94 9.14
N ARG A 87 -11.78 -6.04 10.08
CA ARG A 87 -11.52 -4.62 9.79
C ARG A 87 -10.05 -4.31 10.02
N ALA A 88 -9.41 -3.68 9.06
CA ALA A 88 -8.04 -3.19 9.21
C ALA A 88 -8.05 -1.99 10.16
N VAL A 89 -7.34 -2.11 11.30
CA VAL A 89 -7.37 -1.10 12.37
C VAL A 89 -6.03 -0.41 12.60
N GLY A 90 -4.95 -0.93 12.07
CA GLY A 90 -3.63 -0.32 12.23
C GLY A 90 -2.51 -1.16 11.67
N ILE A 91 -1.30 -0.74 11.96
CA ILE A 91 -0.07 -1.51 11.73
C ILE A 91 0.75 -1.54 13.02
N ASP A 92 1.53 -2.60 13.21
CA ASP A 92 2.44 -2.68 14.34
C ASP A 92 3.77 -1.95 14.08
N GLU A 93 4.72 -2.06 15.00
CA GLU A 93 6.03 -1.39 14.90
C GLU A 93 6.85 -1.86 13.70
N ASP A 94 6.62 -3.08 13.23
CA ASP A 94 7.31 -3.67 12.08
C ASP A 94 6.56 -3.47 10.76
N GLY A 95 5.43 -2.77 10.79
CA GLY A 95 4.60 -2.50 9.62
C GLY A 95 3.62 -3.61 9.27
N ALA A 96 3.45 -4.62 10.12
CA ALA A 96 2.48 -5.69 9.90
C ALA A 96 1.05 -5.19 10.12
N LEU A 97 0.12 -5.62 9.27
CA LEU A 97 -1.28 -5.20 9.33
C LEU A 97 -1.99 -5.81 10.55
N ILE A 98 -2.69 -4.98 11.28
CA ILE A 98 -3.55 -5.39 12.40
C ILE A 98 -5.00 -5.42 11.92
N VAL A 99 -5.65 -6.58 12.05
CA VAL A 99 -7.04 -6.80 11.68
C VAL A 99 -7.85 -7.20 12.91
N ASP A 100 -8.94 -6.48 13.14
CA ASP A 100 -9.94 -6.81 14.16
C ASP A 100 -10.98 -7.75 13.54
N THR A 101 -11.03 -8.97 14.04
CA THR A 101 -11.96 -9.99 13.54
C THR A 101 -13.32 -9.98 14.27
N GLY A 102 -13.49 -9.13 15.28
CA GLY A 102 -14.63 -9.11 16.17
C GLY A 102 -14.38 -9.89 17.46
N ASP A 103 -13.66 -11.00 17.38
CA ASP A 103 -13.29 -11.82 18.55
C ASP A 103 -11.91 -11.45 19.09
N GLU A 104 -10.99 -11.13 18.22
CA GLU A 104 -9.61 -10.81 18.56
C GLU A 104 -8.99 -9.86 17.52
N ARG A 105 -7.84 -9.31 17.88
CA ARG A 105 -6.97 -8.60 16.91
C ARG A 105 -5.85 -9.53 16.50
N ARG A 106 -5.67 -9.66 15.18
CA ARG A 106 -4.62 -10.48 14.59
C ARG A 106 -3.68 -9.61 13.76
N THR A 107 -2.41 -9.95 13.78
CA THR A 107 -1.36 -9.25 13.06
C THR A 107 -0.83 -10.12 11.91
N PHE A 108 -0.73 -9.52 10.73
CA PHE A 108 -0.31 -10.22 9.51
C PHE A 108 0.93 -9.55 8.91
N ALA A 109 2.06 -10.24 8.96
CA ALA A 109 3.29 -9.82 8.31
C ALA A 109 3.33 -10.20 6.82
N ALA A 110 2.52 -11.18 6.42
CA ALA A 110 2.43 -11.68 5.05
C ALA A 110 0.99 -12.14 4.75
N GLY A 111 0.64 -12.15 3.50
CA GLY A 111 -0.67 -12.53 2.99
C GLY A 111 -1.18 -11.52 1.97
N ASP A 112 -2.19 -11.91 1.21
CA ASP A 112 -2.84 -11.01 0.26
C ASP A 112 -4.05 -10.36 0.90
N VAL A 113 -4.07 -9.03 0.90
CA VAL A 113 -5.16 -8.24 1.49
C VAL A 113 -6.10 -7.78 0.39
N VAL A 114 -7.37 -8.17 0.50
CA VAL A 114 -8.42 -7.78 -0.43
C VAL A 114 -9.41 -6.88 0.29
N HIS A 115 -9.66 -5.69 -0.27
CA HIS A 115 -10.68 -4.79 0.25
C HIS A 115 -12.06 -5.32 -0.10
N LEU A 116 -12.93 -5.47 0.89
CA LEU A 116 -14.31 -5.84 0.67
C LEU A 116 -15.14 -4.59 0.37
N ARG A 117 -16.05 -4.73 -0.56
CA ARG A 117 -17.10 -3.72 -0.80
C ARG A 117 -18.27 -4.03 0.14
N GLY A 118 -19.09 -3.03 0.43
CA GLY A 118 -20.18 -3.16 1.41
C GLY A 118 -21.15 -4.33 1.16
N GLU A 119 -21.26 -4.80 -0.07
CA GLU A 119 -22.12 -5.92 -0.45
C GLU A 119 -21.46 -7.30 -0.26
N GLU A 120 -20.16 -7.33 0.00
CA GLU A 120 -19.35 -8.55 0.16
C GLU A 120 -19.06 -8.89 1.63
N SER A 121 -19.45 -8.02 2.54
CA SER A 121 -19.20 -8.16 3.97
C SER A 121 -20.11 -9.19 4.64
#